data_857814afd038146e892b02f790bae8bd
#
_entry.id   857814afd038146e892b02f790bae8bd
#
_cell.length_a   1.000
_cell.length_b   1.000
_cell.length_c   1.000
_cell.angle_alpha   90.00
_cell.angle_beta   90.00
_cell.angle_gamma   90.00
#
_symmetry.space_group_name_H-M   'P 1'
#
loop_
_entity.id
_entity.type
_entity.pdbx_description
1 polymer ?
#
loop_
_entity_poly.entity_id
_entity_poly.type
_entity_poly.pdbx_seq_one_letter_code
_entity_poly.pdbx_strand_id
1 'polypeptide(L)'
;WGYLGSILAERSAGPLKLSSCNYAGLELRRGTIILQAAGDHVGERMAGGRIFIRGPAGDYLGQEMSGGGIVTQSCKDYAFRNMRGGFGVVLGTAGNFVCLGKHGGRTVVRGDCGARAGWLMHGGSLRIGGDAGEYLGILMGGGKILVRGRTGKRAGWRRKGGIIQAGSFGPESEDGVMGLDLRLA
;
A
#
# COMPACT_ATOMS: atom_id res chain seq x y z
N TRP A 1 -12.08 16.42 12.34
CA TRP A 1 -12.90 16.20 11.13
C TRP A 1 -12.83 14.76 10.64
N GLY A 2 -11.68 14.07 10.69
CA GLY A 2 -11.53 12.69 10.18
C GLY A 2 -12.47 11.68 10.85
N TYR A 3 -12.53 11.68 12.17
CA TYR A 3 -13.42 10.79 12.93
C TYR A 3 -14.90 11.11 12.73
N LEU A 4 -15.26 12.39 12.68
CA LEU A 4 -16.62 12.82 12.37
C LEU A 4 -17.05 12.37 10.97
N GLY A 5 -16.15 12.44 9.98
CA GLY A 5 -16.38 11.92 8.63
C GLY A 5 -16.68 10.43 8.62
N SER A 6 -16.01 9.64 9.45
CA SER A 6 -16.28 8.20 9.56
C SER A 6 -17.67 7.93 10.12
N ILE A 7 -18.07 8.62 11.20
CA ILE A 7 -19.41 8.47 11.79
C ILE A 7 -20.49 8.86 10.77
N LEU A 8 -20.31 9.95 10.03
CA LEU A 8 -21.24 10.38 9.00
C LEU A 8 -21.37 9.37 7.86
N ALA A 9 -20.23 8.83 7.39
CA ALA A 9 -20.23 7.81 6.34
C ALA A 9 -20.90 6.51 6.80
N GLU A 10 -20.73 6.12 8.06
CA GLU A 10 -21.33 4.91 8.63
C GLU A 10 -22.85 5.00 8.80
N ARG A 11 -23.38 6.20 8.96
CA ARG A 11 -24.82 6.47 9.13
C ARG A 11 -25.51 6.89 7.84
N SER A 12 -24.77 7.23 6.81
CA SER A 12 -25.33 7.68 5.52
C SER A 12 -25.85 6.50 4.70
N ALA A 13 -26.99 6.69 4.07
CA ALA A 13 -27.53 5.74 3.09
C ALA A 13 -26.76 5.72 1.76
N GLY A 14 -25.86 6.71 1.54
CA GLY A 14 -25.05 6.84 0.33
C GLY A 14 -23.62 7.27 0.63
N PRO A 15 -22.78 7.43 -0.41
CA PRO A 15 -21.41 7.85 -0.25
C PRO A 15 -21.28 9.25 0.34
N LEU A 16 -20.44 9.41 1.36
CA LEU A 16 -20.03 10.73 1.86
C LEU A 16 -19.01 11.32 0.90
N LYS A 17 -19.30 12.49 0.32
CA LYS A 17 -18.40 13.19 -0.61
C LYS A 17 -17.73 14.36 0.10
N LEU A 18 -16.40 14.43 0.01
CA LEU A 18 -15.57 15.47 0.60
C LEU A 18 -14.58 16.01 -0.45
N SER A 19 -14.20 17.28 -0.34
CA SER A 19 -13.20 17.89 -1.22
C SER A 19 -11.82 17.34 -0.92
N SER A 20 -11.33 17.58 0.29
CA SER A 20 -10.07 17.06 0.82
C SER A 20 -10.07 17.16 2.35
N CYS A 21 -9.46 16.21 3.03
CA CYS A 21 -9.13 16.35 4.44
C CYS A 21 -8.07 15.33 4.87
N ASN A 22 -7.41 15.61 6.00
CA ASN A 22 -6.59 14.65 6.74
C ASN A 22 -7.49 13.72 7.57
N TYR A 23 -7.01 12.53 7.86
CA TYR A 23 -7.69 11.53 8.69
C TYR A 23 -9.09 11.12 8.22
N ALA A 24 -9.49 11.40 6.96
CA ALA A 24 -10.77 10.92 6.46
C ALA A 24 -10.85 9.39 6.55
N GLY A 25 -11.93 8.88 7.13
CA GLY A 25 -12.08 7.43 7.31
C GLY A 25 -11.25 6.84 8.45
N LEU A 26 -10.78 7.66 9.41
CA LEU A 26 -10.15 7.18 10.64
C LEU A 26 -11.09 6.18 11.34
N GLU A 27 -10.61 4.95 11.57
CA GLU A 27 -11.37 3.86 12.20
C GLU A 27 -12.68 3.48 11.48
N LEU A 28 -12.84 3.83 10.20
CA LEU A 28 -14.04 3.50 9.42
C LEU A 28 -14.31 1.99 9.44
N ARG A 29 -15.54 1.59 9.77
CA ARG A 29 -15.98 0.18 9.82
C ARG A 29 -16.92 -0.19 8.67
N ARG A 30 -17.70 0.75 8.14
CA ARG A 30 -18.65 0.55 7.04
C ARG A 30 -18.91 1.87 6.31
N GLY A 31 -19.65 1.81 5.21
CA GLY A 31 -19.95 2.99 4.40
C GLY A 31 -18.88 3.31 3.36
N THR A 32 -19.09 4.39 2.65
CA THR A 32 -18.23 4.82 1.55
C THR A 32 -17.90 6.29 1.65
N ILE A 33 -16.63 6.64 1.53
CA ILE A 33 -16.15 8.02 1.44
C ILE A 33 -15.54 8.23 0.05
N ILE A 34 -15.89 9.34 -0.59
CA ILE A 34 -15.31 9.77 -1.86
C ILE A 34 -14.63 11.12 -1.66
N LEU A 35 -13.34 11.20 -1.96
CA LEU A 35 -12.51 12.40 -1.87
C LEU A 35 -12.05 12.84 -3.26
N GLN A 36 -11.95 14.14 -3.52
CA GLN A 36 -11.31 14.64 -4.73
C GLN A 36 -9.78 14.53 -4.62
N ALA A 37 -9.24 14.86 -3.45
CA ALA A 37 -7.85 14.62 -3.06
C ALA A 37 -7.82 14.24 -1.58
N ALA A 38 -6.74 13.68 -1.09
CA ALA A 38 -6.61 13.31 0.31
C ALA A 38 -5.35 13.95 0.91
N GLY A 39 -5.46 14.40 2.15
CA GLY A 39 -4.32 14.75 2.97
C GLY A 39 -3.67 13.51 3.59
N ASP A 40 -3.03 13.70 4.73
CA ASP A 40 -2.32 12.63 5.43
C ASP A 40 -3.27 11.77 6.30
N HIS A 41 -2.83 10.55 6.60
CA HIS A 41 -3.51 9.61 7.51
C HIS A 41 -4.93 9.19 7.08
N VAL A 42 -5.27 9.29 5.80
CA VAL A 42 -6.58 8.86 5.30
C VAL A 42 -6.72 7.35 5.41
N GLY A 43 -7.83 6.88 5.99
CA GLY A 43 -8.09 5.45 6.25
C GLY A 43 -7.24 4.82 7.34
N GLU A 44 -6.64 5.62 8.23
CA GLU A 44 -5.88 5.09 9.36
C GLU A 44 -6.77 4.25 10.27
N ARG A 45 -6.28 3.07 10.67
CA ARG A 45 -6.97 2.06 11.49
C ARG A 45 -8.35 1.64 10.97
N MET A 46 -8.59 1.82 9.67
CA MET A 46 -9.83 1.41 9.00
C MET A 46 -10.03 -0.10 9.18
N ALA A 47 -11.22 -0.51 9.61
CA ALA A 47 -11.58 -1.91 9.81
C ALA A 47 -12.58 -2.44 8.78
N GLY A 48 -13.20 -1.56 7.97
CA GLY A 48 -14.17 -1.90 6.94
C GLY A 48 -14.50 -0.70 6.07
N GLY A 49 -15.58 -0.77 5.29
CA GLY A 49 -15.98 0.32 4.40
C GLY A 49 -15.06 0.49 3.18
N ARG A 50 -15.24 1.60 2.45
CA ARG A 50 -14.48 1.92 1.24
C ARG A 50 -14.14 3.39 1.16
N ILE A 51 -12.92 3.70 0.70
CA ILE A 51 -12.48 5.07 0.43
C ILE A 51 -11.99 5.14 -1.01
N PHE A 52 -12.59 6.05 -1.79
CA PHE A 52 -12.20 6.35 -3.16
C PHE A 52 -11.64 7.76 -3.22
N ILE A 53 -10.38 7.90 -3.61
CA ILE A 53 -9.68 9.16 -3.77
C ILE A 53 -9.43 9.37 -5.25
N ARG A 54 -10.07 10.37 -5.85
CA ARG A 54 -9.97 10.64 -7.29
C ARG A 54 -8.63 11.26 -7.71
N GLY A 55 -7.96 11.92 -6.79
CA GLY A 55 -6.66 12.53 -6.97
C GLY A 55 -5.57 11.89 -6.12
N PRO A 56 -4.51 12.65 -5.79
CA PRO A 56 -3.42 12.18 -4.95
C PRO A 56 -3.83 12.06 -3.48
N ALA A 57 -3.15 11.19 -2.75
CA ALA A 57 -3.18 11.09 -1.31
C ALA A 57 -1.82 11.51 -0.71
N GLY A 58 -1.85 12.00 0.53
CA GLY A 58 -0.69 12.35 1.32
C GLY A 58 0.03 11.13 1.90
N ASP A 59 0.72 11.36 3.03
CA ASP A 59 1.48 10.35 3.76
C ASP A 59 0.57 9.47 4.62
N TYR A 60 1.06 8.27 4.98
CA TYR A 60 0.41 7.32 5.88
C TYR A 60 -0.98 6.85 5.44
N LEU A 61 -1.26 6.85 4.14
CA LEU A 61 -2.52 6.33 3.59
C LEU A 61 -2.76 4.88 4.04
N GLY A 62 -3.92 4.60 4.68
CA GLY A 62 -4.29 3.25 5.12
C GLY A 62 -3.37 2.66 6.20
N GLN A 63 -2.69 3.50 7.00
CA GLN A 63 -1.86 3.04 8.10
C GLN A 63 -2.69 2.18 9.07
N GLU A 64 -2.13 1.03 9.47
CA GLU A 64 -2.73 0.10 10.46
C GLU A 64 -4.13 -0.42 10.09
N MET A 65 -4.57 -0.26 8.83
CA MET A 65 -5.86 -0.81 8.44
C MET A 65 -5.94 -2.32 8.63
N SER A 66 -7.06 -2.80 9.13
CA SER A 66 -7.34 -4.22 9.37
C SER A 66 -8.40 -4.81 8.43
N GLY A 67 -9.11 -3.97 7.69
CA GLY A 67 -10.15 -4.37 6.74
C GLY A 67 -10.56 -3.23 5.81
N GLY A 68 -11.55 -3.49 4.96
CA GLY A 68 -12.05 -2.51 4.01
C GLY A 68 -11.14 -2.30 2.79
N GLY A 69 -11.36 -1.21 2.09
CA GLY A 69 -10.63 -0.93 0.85
C GLY A 69 -10.40 0.54 0.55
N ILE A 70 -9.21 0.84 0.03
CA ILE A 70 -8.81 2.19 -0.37
C ILE A 70 -8.33 2.16 -1.82
N VAL A 71 -8.82 3.10 -2.64
CA VAL A 71 -8.35 3.32 -4.02
C VAL A 71 -7.97 4.78 -4.19
N THR A 72 -6.77 5.05 -4.74
CA THR A 72 -6.25 6.39 -5.01
C THR A 72 -5.51 6.45 -6.35
N GLN A 73 -5.32 7.64 -6.90
CA GLN A 73 -4.49 7.84 -8.09
C GLN A 73 -3.00 7.71 -7.78
N SER A 74 -2.53 8.33 -6.71
CA SER A 74 -1.15 8.25 -6.24
C SER A 74 -1.10 8.48 -4.74
N CYS A 75 0.00 8.16 -4.10
CA CYS A 75 0.21 8.48 -2.69
C CYS A 75 1.68 8.83 -2.43
N LYS A 76 1.91 9.55 -1.34
CA LYS A 76 3.23 9.85 -0.83
C LYS A 76 3.81 8.67 -0.04
N ASP A 77 4.59 8.95 0.98
CA ASP A 77 5.35 7.95 1.74
C ASP A 77 4.49 7.19 2.78
N TYR A 78 4.98 6.05 3.21
CA TYR A 78 4.41 5.20 4.27
C TYR A 78 3.00 4.66 4.02
N ALA A 79 2.53 4.62 2.77
CA ALA A 79 1.21 4.06 2.47
C ALA A 79 1.12 2.60 2.90
N PHE A 80 0.00 2.22 3.54
CA PHE A 80 -0.31 0.87 4.05
C PHE A 80 0.71 0.33 5.07
N ARG A 81 1.35 1.25 5.82
CA ARG A 81 2.22 0.89 6.94
C ARG A 81 1.46 0.07 7.98
N ASN A 82 2.08 -1.00 8.48
CA ASN A 82 1.50 -1.91 9.49
C ASN A 82 0.11 -2.47 9.13
N MET A 83 -0.25 -2.50 7.85
CA MET A 83 -1.53 -3.04 7.37
C MET A 83 -1.69 -4.50 7.80
N ARG A 84 -2.83 -4.85 8.37
CA ARG A 84 -3.15 -6.20 8.86
C ARG A 84 -4.14 -6.93 7.96
N GLY A 85 -4.99 -6.22 7.23
CA GLY A 85 -6.02 -6.80 6.36
C GLY A 85 -6.62 -5.80 5.38
N GLY A 86 -7.60 -6.24 4.59
CA GLY A 86 -8.23 -5.40 3.57
C GLY A 86 -7.40 -5.26 2.29
N PHE A 87 -7.72 -4.26 1.47
CA PHE A 87 -7.00 -4.02 0.23
C PHE A 87 -6.72 -2.54 -0.03
N GLY A 88 -5.56 -2.25 -0.64
CA GLY A 88 -5.16 -0.93 -1.11
C GLY A 88 -4.82 -0.98 -2.60
N VAL A 89 -5.28 -0.01 -3.38
CA VAL A 89 -4.96 0.14 -4.80
C VAL A 89 -4.50 1.56 -5.07
N VAL A 90 -3.28 1.69 -5.58
CA VAL A 90 -2.71 2.93 -6.11
C VAL A 90 -2.65 2.77 -7.63
N LEU A 91 -3.39 3.60 -8.36
CA LEU A 91 -3.53 3.49 -9.83
C LEU A 91 -2.31 4.02 -10.58
N GLY A 92 -1.54 4.92 -9.99
CA GLY A 92 -0.27 5.45 -10.49
C GLY A 92 0.88 5.07 -9.58
N THR A 93 1.69 6.05 -9.22
CA THR A 93 2.92 5.90 -8.44
C THR A 93 2.69 6.01 -6.93
N ALA A 94 3.53 5.37 -6.16
CA ALA A 94 3.59 5.47 -4.71
C ALA A 94 5.00 5.88 -4.26
N GLY A 95 5.08 6.62 -3.15
CA GLY A 95 6.34 7.07 -2.57
C GLY A 95 7.15 5.95 -1.91
N ASN A 96 7.95 6.34 -0.93
CA ASN A 96 8.84 5.43 -0.19
C ASN A 96 8.10 4.68 0.92
N PHE A 97 8.71 3.61 1.43
CA PHE A 97 8.23 2.85 2.61
C PHE A 97 6.81 2.28 2.48
N VAL A 98 6.32 2.07 1.27
CA VAL A 98 5.02 1.42 1.04
C VAL A 98 5.01 0.03 1.69
N CYS A 99 3.95 -0.30 2.44
CA CYS A 99 3.81 -1.57 3.15
C CYS A 99 4.89 -1.85 4.20
N LEU A 100 5.52 -0.81 4.78
CA LEU A 100 6.43 -0.97 5.93
C LEU A 100 5.72 -1.74 7.06
N GLY A 101 6.35 -2.81 7.55
CA GLY A 101 5.83 -3.62 8.64
C GLY A 101 4.49 -4.30 8.38
N LYS A 102 4.10 -4.50 7.13
CA LYS A 102 2.82 -5.10 6.74
C LYS A 102 2.70 -6.54 7.23
N HIS A 103 1.58 -6.88 7.87
CA HIS A 103 1.28 -8.20 8.38
C HIS A 103 0.29 -9.00 7.52
N GLY A 104 -0.59 -8.32 6.78
CA GLY A 104 -1.64 -8.99 5.99
C GLY A 104 -2.27 -8.09 4.94
N GLY A 105 -3.33 -8.60 4.29
CA GLY A 105 -4.05 -7.87 3.25
C GLY A 105 -3.30 -7.77 1.92
N ARG A 106 -3.91 -7.11 0.95
CA ARG A 106 -3.41 -6.99 -0.42
C ARG A 106 -3.19 -5.53 -0.80
N THR A 107 -2.01 -5.22 -1.34
CA THR A 107 -1.69 -3.89 -1.89
C THR A 107 -1.26 -4.03 -3.34
N VAL A 108 -1.78 -3.15 -4.19
CA VAL A 108 -1.41 -3.06 -5.62
C VAL A 108 -1.04 -1.61 -5.92
N VAL A 109 0.16 -1.40 -6.43
CA VAL A 109 0.62 -0.15 -7.06
C VAL A 109 0.76 -0.44 -8.54
N ARG A 110 0.02 0.25 -9.41
CA ARG A 110 0.06 -0.01 -10.86
C ARG A 110 1.27 0.60 -11.54
N GLY A 111 1.76 1.74 -11.07
CA GLY A 111 2.98 2.39 -11.51
C GLY A 111 4.19 1.98 -10.66
N ASP A 112 5.12 2.91 -10.55
CA ASP A 112 6.37 2.73 -9.81
C ASP A 112 6.16 2.92 -8.30
N CYS A 113 7.09 2.36 -7.54
CA CYS A 113 7.14 2.49 -6.09
C CYS A 113 8.54 2.96 -5.67
N GLY A 114 8.59 3.87 -4.71
CA GLY A 114 9.83 4.40 -4.17
C GLY A 114 10.67 3.36 -3.42
N ALA A 115 11.68 3.85 -2.72
CA ALA A 115 12.62 3.02 -1.97
C ALA A 115 11.97 2.35 -0.74
N ARG A 116 12.55 1.24 -0.30
CA ARG A 116 12.21 0.50 0.94
C ARG A 116 10.76 0.00 0.99
N ALA A 117 10.10 -0.21 -0.15
CA ALA A 117 8.80 -0.85 -0.18
C ALA A 117 8.87 -2.28 0.40
N GLY A 118 7.91 -2.66 1.24
CA GLY A 118 7.90 -3.94 1.94
C GLY A 118 8.96 -4.12 3.03
N TRP A 119 9.58 -3.04 3.51
CA TRP A 119 10.52 -3.13 4.64
C TRP A 119 9.84 -3.74 5.86
N LEU A 120 10.51 -4.74 6.49
CA LEU A 120 9.95 -5.49 7.63
C LEU A 120 8.57 -6.11 7.36
N MET A 121 8.24 -6.41 6.11
CA MET A 121 6.98 -7.07 5.78
C MET A 121 6.96 -8.48 6.37
N HIS A 122 5.90 -8.83 7.10
CA HIS A 122 5.72 -10.13 7.75
C HIS A 122 4.68 -11.01 7.04
N GLY A 123 3.79 -10.42 6.24
CA GLY A 123 2.72 -11.17 5.58
C GLY A 123 1.94 -10.35 4.56
N GLY A 124 0.94 -10.97 3.94
CA GLY A 124 0.15 -10.35 2.90
C GLY A 124 0.87 -10.26 1.56
N SER A 125 0.38 -9.38 0.68
CA SER A 125 0.97 -9.21 -0.65
C SER A 125 1.12 -7.74 -1.05
N LEU A 126 2.20 -7.46 -1.79
CA LEU A 126 2.47 -6.20 -2.48
C LEU A 126 2.75 -6.50 -3.96
N ARG A 127 1.99 -5.91 -4.86
CA ARG A 127 2.21 -5.98 -6.31
C ARG A 127 2.54 -4.59 -6.85
N ILE A 128 3.63 -4.48 -7.60
CA ILE A 128 4.11 -3.25 -8.24
C ILE A 128 4.11 -3.50 -9.74
N GLY A 129 3.41 -2.66 -10.49
CA GLY A 129 3.26 -2.79 -11.94
C GLY A 129 4.42 -2.19 -12.74
N GLY A 130 5.11 -1.21 -12.18
CA GLY A 130 6.31 -0.59 -12.70
C GLY A 130 7.58 -1.06 -11.99
N ASP A 131 8.52 -0.14 -11.81
CA ASP A 131 9.79 -0.35 -11.13
C ASP A 131 9.65 -0.12 -9.61
N ALA A 132 10.53 -0.73 -8.84
CA ALA A 132 10.66 -0.49 -7.40
C ALA A 132 12.03 0.10 -7.08
N GLY A 133 12.07 1.03 -6.13
CA GLY A 133 13.30 1.65 -5.67
C GLY A 133 14.22 0.70 -4.91
N GLU A 134 15.28 1.27 -4.33
CA GLU A 134 16.30 0.54 -3.57
C GLU A 134 15.73 -0.12 -2.31
N TYR A 135 16.40 -1.19 -1.85
CA TYR A 135 16.09 -1.91 -0.61
C TYR A 135 14.66 -2.47 -0.54
N LEU A 136 14.09 -2.85 -1.69
CA LEU A 136 12.81 -3.55 -1.72
C LEU A 136 12.84 -4.79 -0.81
N GLY A 137 11.85 -4.94 0.09
CA GLY A 137 11.75 -6.10 0.97
C GLY A 137 12.91 -6.28 1.96
N ILE A 138 13.65 -5.22 2.27
CA ILE A 138 14.71 -5.26 3.29
C ILE A 138 14.15 -5.79 4.62
N LEU A 139 14.89 -6.71 5.27
CA LEU A 139 14.49 -7.35 6.54
C LEU A 139 13.10 -8.02 6.49
N MET A 140 12.60 -8.36 5.30
CA MET A 140 11.31 -9.04 5.15
C MET A 140 11.32 -10.40 5.86
N GLY A 141 10.31 -10.66 6.67
CA GLY A 141 10.13 -11.91 7.41
C GLY A 141 9.12 -12.86 6.76
N GLY A 142 8.23 -12.37 5.88
CA GLY A 142 7.20 -13.17 5.23
C GLY A 142 6.36 -12.40 4.24
N GLY A 143 5.40 -13.07 3.59
CA GLY A 143 4.53 -12.49 2.57
C GLY A 143 5.09 -12.60 1.15
N LYS A 144 4.45 -11.90 0.20
CA LYS A 144 4.82 -11.94 -1.22
C LYS A 144 4.92 -10.53 -1.81
N ILE A 145 6.06 -10.23 -2.44
CA ILE A 145 6.28 -9.02 -3.24
C ILE A 145 6.46 -9.43 -4.70
N LEU A 146 5.73 -8.78 -5.61
CA LEU A 146 5.81 -8.99 -7.04
C LEU A 146 6.03 -7.65 -7.73
N VAL A 147 7.11 -7.51 -8.48
CA VAL A 147 7.47 -6.35 -9.30
C VAL A 147 7.49 -6.76 -10.76
N ARG A 148 6.73 -6.10 -11.62
CA ARG A 148 6.79 -6.39 -13.06
C ARG A 148 8.04 -5.84 -13.73
N GLY A 149 8.48 -4.66 -13.31
CA GLY A 149 9.67 -4.00 -13.79
C GLY A 149 10.93 -4.45 -13.05
N ARG A 150 11.85 -3.50 -12.87
CA ARG A 150 13.14 -3.70 -12.19
C ARG A 150 13.07 -3.29 -10.73
N THR A 151 13.93 -3.88 -9.92
CA THR A 151 14.23 -3.38 -8.57
C THR A 151 15.47 -2.52 -8.57
N GLY A 152 15.55 -1.56 -7.64
CA GLY A 152 16.80 -0.90 -7.30
C GLY A 152 17.78 -1.87 -6.62
N LYS A 153 18.93 -1.37 -6.16
CA LYS A 153 19.96 -2.16 -5.48
C LYS A 153 19.44 -2.76 -4.17
N ARG A 154 20.07 -3.86 -3.74
CA ARG A 154 19.87 -4.54 -2.45
C ARG A 154 18.43 -4.98 -2.21
N ALA A 155 17.72 -5.43 -3.24
CA ALA A 155 16.42 -6.06 -3.05
C ALA A 155 16.56 -7.34 -2.21
N GLY A 156 15.69 -7.51 -1.22
CA GLY A 156 15.70 -8.63 -0.28
C GLY A 156 16.81 -8.60 0.78
N TRP A 157 17.56 -7.51 0.90
CA TRP A 157 18.72 -7.47 1.80
C TRP A 157 18.35 -7.81 3.26
N ARG A 158 19.07 -8.79 3.83
CA ARG A 158 18.80 -9.39 5.16
C ARG A 158 17.38 -9.94 5.32
N ARG A 159 16.78 -10.43 4.23
CA ARG A 159 15.49 -11.11 4.24
C ARG A 159 15.56 -12.41 5.03
N LYS A 160 14.61 -12.64 5.92
CA LYS A 160 14.50 -13.87 6.71
C LYS A 160 13.46 -14.85 6.16
N GLY A 161 12.56 -14.38 5.28
CA GLY A 161 11.50 -15.21 4.70
C GLY A 161 10.68 -14.44 3.66
N GLY A 162 9.61 -15.07 3.17
CA GLY A 162 8.74 -14.52 2.14
C GLY A 162 9.33 -14.69 0.73
N ILE A 163 8.59 -14.21 -0.26
CA ILE A 163 8.91 -14.36 -1.69
C ILE A 163 9.00 -12.97 -2.33
N ILE A 164 10.08 -12.71 -3.05
CA ILE A 164 10.24 -11.54 -3.90
C ILE A 164 10.47 -12.02 -5.33
N GLN A 165 9.64 -11.59 -6.26
CA GLN A 165 9.76 -11.84 -7.69
C GLN A 165 9.81 -10.50 -8.42
N ALA A 166 10.71 -10.36 -9.40
CA ALA A 166 10.83 -9.17 -10.22
C ALA A 166 11.18 -9.51 -11.66
N GLY A 167 10.88 -8.62 -12.60
CA GLY A 167 11.32 -8.74 -13.99
C GLY A 167 12.84 -8.76 -14.09
N SER A 168 13.53 -7.89 -13.32
CA SER A 168 14.98 -7.94 -13.11
C SER A 168 15.37 -7.35 -11.76
N PHE A 169 16.54 -7.72 -11.27
CA PHE A 169 17.06 -7.25 -9.99
C PHE A 169 18.21 -6.30 -10.18
N GLY A 170 18.26 -5.24 -9.38
CA GLY A 170 19.39 -4.34 -9.28
C GLY A 170 20.60 -5.00 -8.60
N PRO A 171 21.75 -4.32 -8.58
CA PRO A 171 22.98 -4.86 -8.00
C PRO A 171 22.83 -5.15 -6.50
N GLU A 172 23.67 -6.03 -5.98
CA GLU A 172 23.71 -6.42 -4.57
C GLU A 172 22.38 -6.98 -4.01
N SER A 173 21.50 -7.48 -4.88
CA SER A 173 20.29 -8.18 -4.44
C SER A 173 20.61 -9.54 -3.87
N GLU A 174 19.88 -10.00 -2.83
CA GLU A 174 20.17 -11.26 -2.16
C GLU A 174 19.81 -12.48 -3.01
N ASP A 175 20.54 -13.59 -2.78
CA ASP A 175 20.26 -14.89 -3.36
C ASP A 175 18.85 -15.39 -2.98
N GLY A 176 18.21 -16.14 -3.88
CA GLY A 176 16.84 -16.65 -3.68
C GLY A 176 15.73 -15.65 -4.00
N VAL A 177 16.08 -14.51 -4.58
CA VAL A 177 15.14 -13.60 -5.26
C VAL A 177 14.94 -14.17 -6.67
N MET A 178 13.72 -14.57 -7.01
CA MET A 178 13.46 -15.24 -8.29
C MET A 178 13.04 -14.23 -9.36
N GLY A 179 13.62 -14.36 -10.56
CA GLY A 179 13.11 -13.68 -11.75
C GLY A 179 11.63 -14.03 -12.02
N LEU A 180 10.89 -13.11 -12.56
CA LEU A 180 9.50 -13.32 -12.97
C LEU A 180 9.48 -14.07 -14.31
N ASP A 181 8.87 -15.25 -14.36
CA ASP A 181 8.50 -15.85 -15.63
C ASP A 181 7.25 -15.12 -16.16
N LEU A 182 7.47 -14.22 -17.11
CA LEU A 182 6.38 -13.42 -17.71
C LEU A 182 5.40 -14.24 -18.54
N ARG A 183 5.66 -15.55 -18.77
CA ARG A 183 4.76 -16.45 -19.50
C ARG A 183 3.60 -16.97 -18.63
N LEU A 184 3.71 -16.82 -17.31
CA LEU A 184 2.73 -17.32 -16.34
C LEU A 184 1.99 -16.18 -15.56
N ALA A 185 2.06 -14.92 -16.00
CA ALA A 185 1.52 -13.76 -15.29
C ALA A 185 0.33 -13.10 -16.02
#